data_ba6ef0aacfc4e29175228254b1f6d4cc
#
_entry.id   ba6ef0aacfc4e29175228254b1f6d4cc
#
_cell.length_a   1.000
_cell.length_b   1.000
_cell.length_c   1.000
_cell.angle_alpha   90.00
_cell.angle_beta   90.00
_cell.angle_gamma   90.00
#
_symmetry.space_group_name_H-M   'P 1'
#
loop_
_entity.id
_entity.type
_entity.pdbx_description
1 polymer ?
#
loop_
_entity_poly.entity_id
_entity_poly.type
_entity_poly.pdbx_seq_one_letter_code
_entity_poly.pdbx_strand_id
1 'polypeptide(L)'
;MQKVHIKKNDTVLVKSGKDRGARGRVLRVLANDGKAIVERVNMIKRHTRPNPNKGVQGGILEREAPIQISNLMVICPECKEPSRLGRKRLEDGRGVRVCKNCGHTFG
;
A
#
# COMPACT_ATOMS: atom_id res chain seq x y z
N MET A 1 -0.44 -5.91 -18.80
CA MET A 1 -0.40 -6.24 -17.37
C MET A 1 0.70 -5.45 -16.68
N GLN A 2 0.34 -4.56 -15.77
CA GLN A 2 1.35 -3.81 -15.03
C GLN A 2 1.97 -4.70 -13.96
N LYS A 3 3.28 -4.67 -13.90
CA LYS A 3 4.00 -5.38 -12.84
C LYS A 3 3.91 -4.55 -11.56
N VAL A 4 3.32 -5.14 -10.54
CA VAL A 4 3.13 -4.47 -9.25
C VAL A 4 4.32 -4.78 -8.37
N HIS A 5 5.01 -3.74 -7.91
CA HIS A 5 6.18 -3.87 -7.04
C HIS A 5 5.80 -4.02 -5.57
N ILE A 6 4.57 -3.69 -5.23
CA ILE A 6 4.09 -3.65 -3.86
C ILE A 6 3.31 -4.93 -3.56
N LYS A 7 3.55 -5.49 -2.39
CA LYS A 7 2.84 -6.67 -1.91
C LYS A 7 2.17 -6.39 -0.58
N LYS A 8 1.18 -7.22 -0.25
CA LYS A 8 0.53 -7.16 1.06
C LYS A 8 1.56 -7.28 2.18
N ASN A 9 1.38 -6.50 3.22
CA ASN A 9 2.25 -6.39 4.40
C ASN A 9 3.54 -5.60 4.18
N ASP A 10 3.77 -5.06 2.98
CA ASP A 10 4.88 -4.12 2.79
C ASP A 10 4.63 -2.83 3.55
N THR A 11 5.70 -2.25 4.09
CA THR A 11 5.64 -0.88 4.61
C THR A 11 5.94 0.08 3.47
N VAL A 12 5.10 1.10 3.31
CA VAL A 12 5.22 2.05 2.21
C VAL A 12 5.17 3.48 2.71
N LEU A 13 5.75 4.39 1.93
CA LEU A 13 5.67 5.83 2.12
C LEU A 13 4.82 6.44 1.02
N VAL A 14 3.92 7.35 1.37
CA VAL A 14 3.13 8.09 0.39
C VAL A 14 3.97 9.23 -0.17
N LYS A 15 4.23 9.19 -1.49
CA LYS A 15 5.09 10.16 -2.17
C LYS A 15 4.39 11.47 -2.48
N SER A 16 3.10 11.40 -2.77
CA SER A 16 2.34 12.54 -3.24
C SER A 16 0.86 12.41 -2.86
N GLY A 17 0.14 13.54 -2.89
CA GLY A 17 -1.26 13.61 -2.54
C GLY A 17 -1.48 14.21 -1.16
N LYS A 18 -2.73 14.14 -0.67
CA LYS A 18 -3.10 14.74 0.62
C LYS A 18 -2.38 14.12 1.82
N ASP A 19 -1.96 12.87 1.72
CA ASP A 19 -1.29 12.14 2.80
C ASP A 19 0.22 12.04 2.58
N ARG A 20 0.78 12.92 1.77
CA ARG A 20 2.22 12.94 1.48
C ARG A 20 3.04 12.87 2.75
N GLY A 21 4.00 11.96 2.78
CA GLY A 21 4.88 11.74 3.93
C GLY A 21 4.35 10.72 4.94
N ALA A 22 3.09 10.28 4.80
CA ALA A 22 2.54 9.25 5.67
C ALA A 22 3.18 7.89 5.37
N ARG A 23 3.34 7.08 6.39
CA ARG A 23 3.85 5.72 6.29
C ARG A 23 2.80 4.75 6.79
N GLY A 24 2.72 3.59 6.18
CA GLY A 24 1.77 2.58 6.60
C GLY A 24 2.07 1.23 5.98
N ARG A 25 1.33 0.24 6.46
CA ARG A 25 1.43 -1.13 5.96
C ARG A 25 0.36 -1.37 4.90
N VAL A 26 0.74 -2.03 3.82
CA VAL A 26 -0.20 -2.40 2.76
C VAL A 26 -1.13 -3.50 3.27
N LEU A 27 -2.43 -3.21 3.30
CA LEU A 27 -3.44 -4.17 3.71
C LEU A 27 -3.91 -5.03 2.56
N ARG A 28 -3.98 -4.43 1.37
CA ARG A 28 -4.48 -5.12 0.18
C ARG A 28 -3.95 -4.46 -1.08
N VAL A 29 -3.67 -5.26 -2.09
CA VAL A 29 -3.23 -4.77 -3.40
C VAL A 29 -4.32 -5.09 -4.43
N LEU A 30 -4.75 -4.05 -5.13
CA LEU A 30 -5.72 -4.14 -6.23
C LEU A 30 -4.95 -4.02 -7.55
N ALA A 31 -4.29 -5.10 -7.92
CA ALA A 31 -3.34 -5.10 -9.04
C ALA A 31 -3.99 -4.68 -10.37
N ASN A 32 -5.22 -5.11 -10.61
CA ASN A 32 -5.93 -4.78 -11.85
C ASN A 32 -6.25 -3.29 -11.97
N ASP A 33 -6.41 -2.61 -10.84
CA ASP A 33 -6.71 -1.19 -10.79
C ASP A 33 -5.48 -0.31 -10.61
N GLY A 34 -4.32 -0.92 -10.38
CA GLY A 34 -3.09 -0.20 -10.08
C GLY A 34 -3.15 0.56 -8.76
N LYS A 35 -3.90 0.04 -7.79
CA LYS A 35 -4.14 0.69 -6.50
C LYS A 35 -3.84 -0.27 -5.36
N ALA A 36 -3.64 0.31 -4.18
CA ALA A 36 -3.45 -0.45 -2.95
C ALA A 36 -4.14 0.25 -1.79
N ILE A 37 -4.54 -0.53 -0.80
CA ILE A 37 -5.12 -0.02 0.44
C ILE A 37 -4.03 -0.08 1.50
N VAL A 38 -3.72 1.07 2.08
CA VAL A 38 -2.66 1.23 3.09
C VAL A 38 -3.30 1.58 4.42
N GLU A 39 -2.85 0.95 5.48
CA GLU A 39 -3.39 1.15 6.82
C GLU A 39 -3.29 2.62 7.24
N ARG A 40 -4.44 3.19 7.64
CA ARG A 40 -4.58 4.57 8.11
C ARG A 40 -4.15 5.66 7.12
N VAL A 41 -4.05 5.30 5.85
CA VAL A 41 -3.69 6.24 4.79
C VAL A 41 -4.87 6.41 3.85
N ASN A 42 -5.04 7.62 3.34
CA ASN A 42 -6.14 7.97 2.45
C ASN A 42 -7.51 7.67 3.07
N MET A 43 -7.66 8.03 4.33
CA MET A 43 -8.91 7.80 5.07
C MET A 43 -10.02 8.66 4.52
N ILE A 44 -11.18 8.06 4.35
CA ILE A 44 -12.40 8.76 4.00
C ILE A 44 -13.43 8.59 5.11
N LYS A 45 -14.20 9.66 5.32
CA LYS A 45 -15.31 9.65 6.27
C LYS A 45 -16.61 9.57 5.51
N ARG A 46 -17.44 8.60 5.87
CA ARG A 46 -18.77 8.45 5.30
C ARG A 46 -19.83 8.69 6.37
N HIS A 47 -20.78 9.58 6.06
CA HIS A 47 -21.97 9.70 6.86
C HIS A 47 -22.94 8.59 6.49
N THR A 48 -23.32 7.81 7.49
CA THR A 48 -24.32 6.75 7.32
C THR A 48 -25.64 7.24 7.90
N ARG A 49 -26.70 7.23 7.10
CA ARG A 49 -28.05 7.57 7.60
C ARG A 49 -28.60 6.43 8.41
N PRO A 50 -29.29 6.70 9.55
CA PRO A 50 -29.96 5.64 10.29
C PRO A 50 -31.00 4.94 9.42
N ASN A 51 -31.04 3.62 9.50
CA ASN A 51 -32.06 2.84 8.81
C ASN A 51 -32.64 1.84 9.81
N PRO A 52 -33.74 2.19 10.49
CA PRO A 52 -34.30 1.32 11.54
C PRO A 52 -34.79 -0.02 10.99
N ASN A 53 -35.21 -0.06 9.72
CA ASN A 53 -35.68 -1.31 9.11
C ASN A 53 -34.56 -2.32 8.91
N LYS A 54 -33.34 -1.86 8.79
CA LYS A 54 -32.16 -2.71 8.60
C LYS A 54 -31.26 -2.78 9.84
N GLY A 55 -31.67 -2.14 10.92
CA GLY A 55 -30.87 -2.10 12.15
C GLY A 55 -29.58 -1.31 12.02
N VAL A 56 -29.46 -0.44 11.02
CA VAL A 56 -28.27 0.39 10.81
C VAL A 56 -28.37 1.65 11.66
N GLN A 57 -27.37 1.86 12.49
CA GLN A 57 -27.23 3.11 13.25
C GLN A 57 -26.49 4.13 12.41
N GLY A 58 -26.97 5.38 12.44
CA GLY A 58 -26.29 6.48 11.79
C GLY A 58 -24.99 6.80 12.48
N GLY A 59 -24.04 7.37 11.72
CA GLY A 59 -22.77 7.77 12.27
C GLY A 59 -21.77 8.13 11.19
N ILE A 60 -20.54 8.35 11.62
CA ILE A 60 -19.40 8.61 10.73
C ILE A 60 -18.54 7.35 10.69
N LEU A 61 -18.41 6.78 9.50
CA LEU A 61 -17.52 5.64 9.29
C LEU A 61 -16.23 6.12 8.66
N GLU A 62 -15.11 5.67 9.20
CA GLU A 62 -13.80 5.94 8.62
C GLU A 62 -13.30 4.68 7.92
N ARG A 63 -12.86 4.82 6.69
CA ARG A 63 -12.33 3.73 5.88
C ARG A 63 -11.10 4.18 5.13
N GLU A 64 -10.17 3.24 4.94
CA GLU A 64 -9.06 3.46 4.02
C GLU A 64 -9.59 3.36 2.58
N ALA A 65 -9.36 4.40 1.78
CA ALA A 65 -9.67 4.36 0.35
C ALA A 65 -8.43 3.90 -0.42
N PRO A 66 -8.61 3.23 -1.58
CA PRO A 66 -7.47 2.85 -2.41
C PRO A 66 -6.66 4.05 -2.87
N ILE A 67 -5.35 3.89 -2.87
CA ILE A 67 -4.41 4.91 -3.35
C ILE A 67 -3.62 4.33 -4.52
N GLN A 68 -3.29 5.17 -5.50
CA GLN A 68 -2.53 4.72 -6.67
C GLN A 68 -1.14 4.23 -6.25
N ILE A 69 -0.76 3.07 -6.76
CA ILE A 69 0.54 2.46 -6.44
C ILE A 69 1.70 3.36 -6.86
N SER A 70 1.54 4.13 -7.94
CA SER A 70 2.55 5.09 -8.38
C SER A 70 2.85 6.19 -7.35
N ASN A 71 1.93 6.42 -6.41
CA ASN A 71 2.11 7.40 -5.33
C ASN A 71 2.75 6.78 -4.09
N LEU A 72 3.08 5.51 -4.12
CA LEU A 72 3.66 4.77 -3.01
C LEU A 72 5.09 4.37 -3.31
N MET A 73 5.89 4.30 -2.27
CA MET A 73 7.27 3.86 -2.34
C MET A 73 7.53 2.87 -1.22
N VAL A 74 8.07 1.70 -1.54
CA VAL A 74 8.31 0.66 -0.52
C VAL A 74 9.46 1.10 0.38
N ILE A 75 9.28 0.92 1.68
CA ILE A 75 10.34 1.13 2.66
C ILE A 75 11.05 -0.20 2.87
N CYS A 76 12.34 -0.22 2.57
CA CYS A 76 13.16 -1.41 2.74
C CYS A 76 13.19 -1.85 4.21
N PRO A 77 12.91 -3.12 4.52
CA PRO A 77 12.95 -3.58 5.91
C PRO A 77 14.35 -3.56 6.51
N GLU A 78 15.39 -3.56 5.69
CA GLU A 78 16.78 -3.60 6.17
C GLU A 78 17.34 -2.21 6.40
N CYS A 79 17.31 -1.33 5.40
CA CYS A 79 17.82 0.03 5.55
C CYS A 79 16.78 1.00 6.11
N LYS A 80 15.52 0.59 6.17
CA LYS A 80 14.39 1.35 6.72
C LYS A 80 14.16 2.69 6.03
N GLU A 81 14.58 2.81 4.79
CA GLU A 81 14.39 4.01 3.98
C GLU A 81 13.55 3.71 2.74
N PRO A 82 12.76 4.69 2.27
CA PRO A 82 12.05 4.53 1.02
C PRO A 82 13.05 4.35 -0.13
N SER A 83 12.83 3.33 -0.95
CA SER A 83 13.74 3.07 -2.05
C SER A 83 12.99 2.53 -3.25
N ARG A 84 13.59 2.71 -4.42
CA ARG A 84 13.13 2.04 -5.61
C ARG A 84 13.52 0.58 -5.55
N LEU A 85 12.67 -0.27 -6.11
CA LEU A 85 12.90 -1.70 -6.13
C LEU A 85 13.32 -2.14 -7.52
N GLY A 86 14.34 -2.98 -7.55
CA GLY A 86 14.69 -3.76 -8.72
C GLY A 86 14.20 -5.17 -8.59
N ARG A 87 14.46 -5.98 -9.58
CA ARG A 87 14.15 -7.41 -9.57
C ARG A 87 15.43 -8.21 -9.81
N LYS A 88 15.54 -9.30 -9.09
CA LYS A 88 16.65 -10.24 -9.27
C LYS A 88 16.08 -11.65 -9.32
N ARG A 89 16.65 -12.48 -10.18
CA ARG A 89 16.30 -13.88 -10.23
C ARG A 89 17.36 -14.66 -9.47
N LEU A 90 16.90 -15.50 -8.53
CA LEU A 90 17.78 -16.37 -7.77
C LEU A 90 18.20 -17.58 -8.60
N GLU A 91 19.19 -18.31 -8.13
CA GLU A 91 19.70 -19.51 -8.81
C GLU A 91 18.64 -20.59 -8.97
N ASP A 92 17.67 -20.66 -8.06
CA ASP A 92 16.54 -21.58 -8.13
C ASP A 92 15.44 -21.14 -9.10
N GLY A 93 15.59 -20.00 -9.76
CA GLY A 93 14.62 -19.46 -10.71
C GLY A 93 13.59 -18.52 -10.14
N ARG A 94 13.53 -18.34 -8.82
CA ARG A 94 12.56 -17.44 -8.20
C ARG A 94 12.96 -15.98 -8.39
N GLY A 95 11.97 -15.15 -8.72
CA GLY A 95 12.15 -13.70 -8.76
C GLY A 95 12.01 -13.09 -7.37
N VAL A 96 12.91 -12.20 -6.99
CA VAL A 96 12.85 -11.47 -5.74
C VAL A 96 13.01 -9.98 -6.01
N ARG A 97 12.55 -9.19 -5.06
CA ARG A 97 12.72 -7.73 -5.12
C ARG A 97 14.05 -7.36 -4.47
N VAL A 98 14.69 -6.34 -5.02
CA VAL A 98 15.99 -5.86 -4.53
C VAL A 98 15.85 -4.38 -4.20
N CYS A 99 16.27 -4.00 -3.01
CA CYS A 99 16.37 -2.59 -2.64
C CYS A 99 17.55 -1.96 -3.40
N LYS A 100 17.28 -0.93 -4.19
CA LYS A 100 18.34 -0.25 -4.95
C LYS A 100 19.25 0.60 -4.06
N ASN A 101 18.86 0.81 -2.81
CA ASN A 101 19.63 1.62 -1.87
C ASN A 101 20.70 0.81 -1.14
N CYS A 102 20.33 -0.37 -0.63
CA CYS A 102 21.23 -1.19 0.18
C CYS A 102 21.50 -2.58 -0.41
N GLY A 103 20.80 -2.95 -1.47
CA GLY A 103 20.97 -4.26 -2.11
C GLY A 103 20.26 -5.42 -1.41
N HIS A 104 19.52 -5.16 -0.35
CA HIS A 104 18.77 -6.21 0.35
C HIS A 104 17.72 -6.84 -0.57
N THR A 105 17.64 -8.18 -0.55
CA THR A 105 16.63 -8.92 -1.33
C THR A 105 15.50 -9.37 -0.42
N PHE A 106 14.28 -9.27 -0.93
CA PHE A 106 13.09 -9.73 -0.20
C PHE A 106 11.99 -10.18 -1.17
N GLY A 107 11.12 -11.00 -0.67
CA GLY A 107 10.08 -11.64 -1.49
C GLY A 107 8.97 -10.75 -2.02
#